data_858e2c5fce05e6e614b620acfbdf0321
#
_entry.id   858e2c5fce05e6e614b620acfbdf0321
#
_cell.length_a   1.000
_cell.length_b   1.000
_cell.length_c   1.000
_cell.angle_alpha   90.00
_cell.angle_beta   90.00
_cell.angle_gamma   90.00
#
_symmetry.space_group_name_H-M   'P 1'
#
loop_
_entity.id
_entity.type
_entity.pdbx_description
1 polymer ?
#
loop_
_entity_poly.entity_id
_entity_poly.type
_entity_poly.pdbx_seq_one_letter_code
_entity_poly.pdbx_strand_id
1 'polypeptide(L)'
;MLKLLLTPWMLKALWAPLVDKYGTKRKWLLYSMMGLALSCLVGSCTSPEYLPSLVFILFQFNFLTATQDIAVDGIAIQILTTTELAGGNIAQVVGYKIGSIFSGGLLTWLSEYLSWTSLFICLSFVYATAFLFVYKMENPDSSEEKVVYIAS
;
A
#
# COMPACT_ATOMS: atom_id res chain seq x y z
N MET A 1 12.33 -6.70 -19.07
CA MET A 1 10.98 -6.47 -18.61
C MET A 1 10.85 -6.37 -17.09
N LEU A 2 11.35 -7.36 -16.32
CA LEU A 2 11.23 -7.34 -14.85
C LEU A 2 11.80 -6.09 -14.17
N LYS A 3 12.94 -5.59 -14.66
CA LYS A 3 13.59 -4.37 -14.12
C LYS A 3 12.71 -3.12 -14.27
N LEU A 4 11.91 -3.04 -15.32
CA LEU A 4 11.03 -1.91 -15.60
C LEU A 4 9.85 -1.88 -14.63
N LEU A 5 9.35 -3.04 -14.20
CA LEU A 5 8.29 -3.15 -13.21
C LEU A 5 8.76 -2.77 -11.80
N LEU A 6 10.04 -2.96 -11.49
CA LEU A 6 10.64 -2.58 -10.21
C LEU A 6 11.10 -1.11 -10.16
N THR A 7 11.09 -0.41 -11.30
CA THR A 7 11.51 1.01 -11.38
C THR A 7 10.77 1.91 -10.39
N PRO A 8 9.44 1.84 -10.21
CA PRO A 8 8.75 2.64 -9.21
C PRO A 8 9.28 2.42 -7.81
N TRP A 9 9.58 1.17 -7.45
CA TRP A 9 10.11 0.84 -6.13
C TRP A 9 11.52 1.39 -5.91
N MET A 10 12.38 1.34 -6.92
CA MET A 10 13.75 1.87 -6.84
C MET A 10 13.77 3.40 -6.82
N LEU A 11 12.83 4.03 -7.49
CA LEU A 11 12.74 5.49 -7.62
C LEU A 11 11.85 6.12 -6.56
N LYS A 12 11.32 5.36 -5.58
CA LYS A 12 10.43 5.88 -4.54
C LYS A 12 11.00 7.11 -3.81
N ALA A 13 12.32 7.20 -3.68
CA ALA A 13 13.00 8.35 -3.09
C ALA A 13 12.80 9.67 -3.87
N LEU A 14 12.49 9.61 -5.17
CA LEU A 14 12.29 10.81 -5.99
C LEU A 14 10.96 11.50 -5.70
N TRP A 15 9.90 10.74 -5.38
CA TRP A 15 8.61 11.33 -5.05
C TRP A 15 8.25 11.28 -3.56
N ALA A 16 9.09 10.67 -2.71
CA ALA A 16 8.94 10.76 -1.27
C ALA A 16 8.84 12.21 -0.76
N PRO A 17 9.68 13.18 -1.22
CA PRO A 17 9.54 14.58 -0.85
C PRO A 17 8.20 15.21 -1.29
N LEU A 18 7.59 14.72 -2.36
CA LEU A 18 6.26 15.16 -2.81
C LEU A 18 5.17 14.70 -1.84
N VAL A 19 5.25 13.45 -1.38
CA VAL A 19 4.32 12.90 -0.37
C VAL A 19 4.48 13.62 0.97
N ASP A 20 5.71 14.03 1.33
CA ASP A 20 5.97 14.77 2.56
C ASP A 20 5.51 16.24 2.47
N LYS A 21 5.59 16.86 1.30
CA LYS A 21 5.28 18.27 1.09
C LYS A 21 3.80 18.54 0.83
N TYR A 22 3.08 17.63 0.16
CA TYR A 22 1.72 17.85 -0.29
C TYR A 22 0.73 16.94 0.44
N GLY A 23 -0.03 17.53 1.35
CA GLY A 23 -1.10 16.84 2.07
C GLY A 23 -0.62 16.03 3.27
N THR A 24 -1.56 15.35 3.92
CA THR A 24 -1.28 14.51 5.07
C THR A 24 -0.90 13.09 4.61
N LYS A 25 0.04 12.45 5.32
CA LYS A 25 0.50 11.08 5.00
C LYS A 25 -0.67 10.08 5.00
N ARG A 26 -1.65 10.31 5.90
CA ARG A 26 -2.88 9.52 5.93
C ARG A 26 -3.72 9.64 4.65
N LYS A 27 -3.84 10.82 4.05
CA LYS A 27 -4.55 11.01 2.77
C LYS A 27 -3.87 10.23 1.65
N TRP A 28 -2.54 10.29 1.58
CA TRP A 28 -1.77 9.52 0.61
C TRP A 28 -1.95 8.01 0.78
N LEU A 29 -1.97 7.54 2.03
CA LEU A 29 -2.25 6.14 2.36
C LEU A 29 -3.66 5.73 1.89
N LEU A 30 -4.68 6.52 2.18
CA LEU A 30 -6.06 6.24 1.75
C LEU A 30 -6.20 6.28 0.22
N TYR A 31 -5.60 7.25 -0.45
CA TYR A 31 -5.63 7.34 -1.92
C TYR A 31 -4.93 6.16 -2.59
N SER A 32 -3.79 5.73 -2.08
CA SER A 32 -3.09 4.55 -2.62
C SER A 32 -3.88 3.27 -2.40
N MET A 33 -4.50 3.07 -1.24
CA MET A 33 -5.38 1.92 -0.98
C MET A 33 -6.61 1.89 -1.90
N MET A 34 -7.26 3.04 -2.08
CA MET A 34 -8.38 3.16 -3.01
C MET A 34 -7.94 2.91 -4.45
N GLY A 35 -6.79 3.46 -4.84
CA GLY A 35 -6.18 3.21 -6.16
C GLY A 35 -5.87 1.73 -6.39
N LEU A 36 -5.37 1.01 -5.38
CA LEU A 36 -5.10 -0.42 -5.45
C LEU A 36 -6.40 -1.23 -5.58
N ALA A 37 -7.43 -0.89 -4.81
CA ALA A 37 -8.75 -1.55 -4.92
C ALA A 37 -9.35 -1.36 -6.32
N LEU A 38 -9.31 -0.14 -6.87
CA LEU A 38 -9.77 0.15 -8.23
C LEU A 38 -8.92 -0.56 -9.29
N SER A 39 -7.61 -0.61 -9.12
CA SER A 39 -6.70 -1.33 -10.02
C SER A 39 -7.00 -2.84 -10.04
N CYS A 40 -7.39 -3.41 -8.89
CA CYS A 40 -7.87 -4.80 -8.83
C CYS A 40 -9.17 -4.98 -9.62
N LEU A 41 -10.13 -4.07 -9.51
CA LEU A 41 -11.37 -4.15 -10.28
C LEU A 41 -11.12 -4.04 -11.79
N VAL A 42 -10.25 -3.13 -12.22
CA VAL A 42 -9.82 -3.03 -13.62
C VAL A 42 -9.11 -4.31 -14.07
N GLY A 43 -8.21 -4.83 -13.22
CA GLY A 43 -7.50 -6.09 -13.47
C GLY A 43 -8.42 -7.29 -13.61
N SER A 44 -9.56 -7.31 -12.89
CA SER A 44 -10.55 -8.38 -13.00
C SER A 44 -11.25 -8.43 -14.38
N CYS A 45 -11.36 -7.28 -15.03
CA CYS A 45 -11.94 -7.15 -16.39
C CYS A 45 -10.91 -7.36 -17.50
N THR A 46 -9.62 -7.46 -17.15
CA THR A 46 -8.54 -7.56 -18.14
C THR A 46 -8.22 -9.03 -18.42
N SER A 47 -8.11 -9.38 -19.71
CA SER A 47 -7.67 -10.72 -20.10
C SER A 47 -6.17 -10.89 -19.77
N PRO A 48 -5.78 -11.98 -19.08
CA PRO A 48 -4.38 -12.25 -18.75
C PRO A 48 -3.50 -12.50 -19.99
N GLU A 49 -4.10 -12.79 -21.12
CA GLU A 49 -3.40 -13.04 -22.39
C GLU A 49 -2.89 -11.75 -23.06
N TYR A 50 -3.48 -10.59 -22.74
CA TYR A 50 -3.06 -9.32 -23.33
C TYR A 50 -1.91 -8.69 -22.52
N LEU A 51 -0.69 -9.05 -22.91
CA LEU A 51 0.55 -8.67 -22.23
C LEU A 51 0.72 -7.17 -21.97
N PRO A 52 0.39 -6.23 -22.89
CA PRO A 52 0.55 -4.79 -22.62
C PRO A 52 -0.29 -4.27 -21.46
N SER A 53 -1.55 -4.70 -21.35
CA SER A 53 -2.41 -4.26 -20.24
C SER A 53 -1.99 -4.87 -18.93
N LEU A 54 -1.51 -6.11 -18.94
CA LEU A 54 -0.99 -6.78 -17.76
C LEU A 54 0.27 -6.06 -17.22
N VAL A 55 1.19 -5.68 -18.10
CA VAL A 55 2.39 -4.90 -17.74
C VAL A 55 1.98 -3.53 -17.16
N PHE A 56 1.01 -2.86 -17.76
CA PHE A 56 0.52 -1.56 -17.27
C PHE A 56 -0.10 -1.68 -15.87
N ILE A 57 -0.96 -2.67 -15.64
CA ILE A 57 -1.56 -2.92 -14.32
C ILE A 57 -0.49 -3.23 -13.29
N LEU A 58 0.47 -4.10 -13.59
CA LEU A 58 1.57 -4.42 -12.68
C LEU A 58 2.45 -3.21 -12.37
N PHE A 59 2.71 -2.35 -13.35
CA PHE A 59 3.44 -1.10 -13.13
C PHE A 59 2.67 -0.17 -12.19
N GLN A 60 1.36 0.00 -12.43
CA GLN A 60 0.48 0.80 -11.59
C GLN A 60 0.41 0.26 -10.16
N PHE A 61 0.31 -1.07 -9.98
CA PHE A 61 0.37 -1.70 -8.67
C PHE A 61 1.67 -1.38 -7.93
N ASN A 62 2.82 -1.53 -8.59
CA ASN A 62 4.11 -1.21 -8.00
C ASN A 62 4.22 0.27 -7.60
N PHE A 63 3.71 1.18 -8.44
CA PHE A 63 3.71 2.61 -8.14
C PHE A 63 2.85 2.96 -6.91
N LEU A 64 1.62 2.43 -6.86
CA LEU A 64 0.71 2.67 -5.74
C LEU A 64 1.22 2.03 -4.44
N THR A 65 1.77 0.82 -4.52
CA THR A 65 2.35 0.14 -3.36
C THR A 65 3.59 0.88 -2.84
N ALA A 66 4.46 1.37 -3.72
CA ALA A 66 5.61 2.17 -3.31
C ALA A 66 5.18 3.50 -2.65
N THR A 67 4.12 4.12 -3.14
CA THR A 67 3.53 5.34 -2.54
C THR A 67 2.92 5.04 -1.17
N GLN A 68 2.22 3.92 -1.05
CA GLN A 68 1.66 3.45 0.22
C GLN A 68 2.75 3.20 1.26
N ASP A 69 3.86 2.57 0.87
CA ASP A 69 5.02 2.30 1.72
C ASP A 69 5.63 3.60 2.28
N ILE A 70 5.83 4.62 1.43
CA ILE A 70 6.30 5.95 1.86
C ILE A 70 5.35 6.57 2.89
N ALA A 71 4.04 6.48 2.65
CA ALA A 71 3.05 7.05 3.56
C ALA A 71 3.02 6.33 4.92
N VAL A 72 3.12 4.99 4.93
CA VAL A 72 3.17 4.18 6.15
C VAL A 72 4.44 4.46 6.95
N ASP A 73 5.61 4.48 6.28
CA ASP A 73 6.89 4.81 6.93
C ASP A 73 6.82 6.21 7.56
N GLY A 74 6.27 7.17 6.83
CA GLY A 74 6.10 8.53 7.32
C GLY A 74 5.15 8.65 8.52
N ILE A 75 4.05 7.88 8.56
CA ILE A 75 3.15 7.81 9.72
C ILE A 75 3.87 7.17 10.92
N ALA A 76 4.61 6.08 10.69
CA ALA A 76 5.36 5.40 11.75
C ALA A 76 6.36 6.33 12.45
N ILE A 77 7.08 7.15 11.67
CA ILE A 77 8.04 8.13 12.21
C ILE A 77 7.33 9.21 13.04
N GLN A 78 6.10 9.58 12.69
CA GLN A 78 5.34 10.61 13.42
C GLN A 78 4.77 10.11 14.76
N ILE A 79 4.31 8.85 14.81
CA ILE A 79 3.59 8.33 15.98
C ILE A 79 4.45 7.52 16.94
N LEU A 80 5.61 7.01 16.50
CA LEU A 80 6.48 6.14 17.29
C LEU A 80 7.66 6.94 17.85
N THR A 81 7.97 6.73 19.12
CA THR A 81 9.21 7.22 19.73
C THR A 81 10.43 6.49 19.18
N THR A 82 11.62 7.06 19.35
CA THR A 82 12.89 6.46 18.86
C THR A 82 13.11 5.02 19.35
N THR A 83 12.63 4.69 20.54
CA THR A 83 12.70 3.35 21.12
C THR A 83 11.66 2.41 20.54
N GLU A 84 10.49 2.92 20.17
CA GLU A 84 9.39 2.15 19.58
C GLU A 84 9.57 1.94 18.08
N LEU A 85 10.32 2.82 17.39
CA LEU A 85 10.62 2.69 15.96
C LEU A 85 11.28 1.34 15.63
N ALA A 86 12.14 0.83 16.51
CA ALA A 86 12.74 -0.49 16.31
C ALA A 86 11.69 -1.60 16.34
N GLY A 87 10.74 -1.56 17.28
CA GLY A 87 9.61 -2.48 17.33
C GLY A 87 8.66 -2.34 16.13
N GLY A 88 8.37 -1.10 15.72
CA GLY A 88 7.58 -0.80 14.52
C GLY A 88 8.19 -1.38 13.25
N ASN A 89 9.49 -1.23 13.07
CA ASN A 89 10.21 -1.77 11.93
C ASN A 89 10.22 -3.31 11.93
N ILE A 90 10.37 -3.95 13.10
CA ILE A 90 10.24 -5.41 13.23
C ILE A 90 8.83 -5.86 12.83
N ALA A 91 7.79 -5.19 13.32
CA ALA A 91 6.40 -5.49 12.98
C ALA A 91 6.14 -5.37 11.46
N GLN A 92 6.70 -4.35 10.83
CA GLN A 92 6.61 -4.14 9.38
C GLN A 92 7.29 -5.26 8.60
N VAL A 93 8.51 -5.66 8.99
CA VAL A 93 9.24 -6.76 8.33
C VAL A 93 8.52 -8.09 8.52
N VAL A 94 8.01 -8.37 9.73
CA VAL A 94 7.23 -9.59 10.00
C VAL A 94 5.94 -9.59 9.19
N GLY A 95 5.21 -8.48 9.17
CA GLY A 95 3.99 -8.32 8.37
C GLY A 95 4.25 -8.53 6.88
N TYR A 96 5.33 -7.97 6.35
CA TYR A 96 5.76 -8.20 4.97
C TYR A 96 6.06 -9.69 4.68
N LYS A 97 6.76 -10.37 5.57
CA LYS A 97 7.07 -11.81 5.43
C LYS A 97 5.81 -12.66 5.47
N ILE A 98 4.91 -12.40 6.41
CA ILE A 98 3.62 -13.08 6.50
C ILE A 98 2.79 -12.83 5.23
N GLY A 99 2.67 -11.57 4.80
CA GLY A 99 1.97 -11.20 3.57
C GLY A 99 2.55 -11.87 2.33
N SER A 100 3.88 -11.98 2.24
CA SER A 100 4.58 -12.64 1.14
C SER A 100 4.30 -14.16 1.09
N ILE A 101 4.24 -14.84 2.23
CA ILE A 101 3.86 -16.26 2.32
C ILE A 101 2.39 -16.45 1.90
N PHE A 102 1.49 -15.59 2.39
CA PHE A 102 0.08 -15.64 2.01
C PHE A 102 -0.13 -15.35 0.52
N SER A 103 0.52 -14.32 -0.03
CA SER A 103 0.34 -13.98 -1.44
C SER A 103 1.05 -14.98 -2.37
N GLY A 104 2.27 -15.42 -2.03
CA GLY A 104 3.02 -16.38 -2.84
C GLY A 104 2.47 -17.81 -2.75
N GLY A 105 2.06 -18.25 -1.56
CA GLY A 105 1.55 -19.60 -1.33
C GLY A 105 0.05 -19.73 -1.54
N LEU A 106 -0.74 -18.99 -0.74
CA LEU A 106 -2.19 -19.13 -0.71
C LEU A 106 -2.84 -18.66 -2.02
N LEU A 107 -2.44 -17.51 -2.57
CA LEU A 107 -3.01 -17.02 -3.82
C LEU A 107 -2.64 -17.91 -5.01
N THR A 108 -1.43 -18.45 -5.04
CA THR A 108 -1.02 -19.40 -6.08
C THR A 108 -1.85 -20.69 -5.99
N TRP A 109 -2.05 -21.21 -4.79
CA TRP A 109 -2.91 -22.37 -4.57
C TRP A 109 -4.38 -22.08 -4.95
N LEU A 110 -4.92 -20.93 -4.55
CA LEU A 110 -6.27 -20.50 -4.92
C LEU A 110 -6.43 -20.32 -6.44
N SER A 111 -5.37 -19.93 -7.15
CA SER A 111 -5.43 -19.73 -8.61
C SER A 111 -5.70 -21.02 -9.40
N GLU A 112 -5.51 -22.19 -8.80
CA GLU A 112 -5.90 -23.47 -9.39
C GLU A 112 -7.42 -23.70 -9.37
N TYR A 113 -8.12 -23.08 -8.39
CA TYR A 113 -9.56 -23.29 -8.16
C TYR A 113 -10.40 -22.08 -8.56
N LEU A 114 -9.84 -20.88 -8.52
CA LEU A 114 -10.54 -19.63 -8.82
C LEU A 114 -10.12 -19.08 -10.17
N SER A 115 -11.09 -18.51 -10.89
CA SER A 115 -10.80 -17.78 -12.12
C SER A 115 -10.00 -16.49 -11.82
N TRP A 116 -9.28 -16.00 -12.83
CA TRP A 116 -8.56 -14.71 -12.80
C TRP A 116 -9.42 -13.58 -12.22
N THR A 117 -10.63 -13.43 -12.73
CA THR A 117 -11.59 -12.42 -12.28
C THR A 117 -11.91 -12.54 -10.79
N SER A 118 -12.17 -13.76 -10.31
CA SER A 118 -12.50 -14.01 -8.90
C SER A 118 -11.37 -13.66 -7.97
N LEU A 119 -10.12 -13.95 -8.34
CA LEU A 119 -8.94 -13.61 -7.56
C LEU A 119 -8.79 -12.08 -7.39
N PHE A 120 -8.95 -11.33 -8.48
CA PHE A 120 -8.85 -9.88 -8.44
C PHE A 120 -10.00 -9.22 -7.67
N ILE A 121 -11.20 -9.78 -7.73
CA ILE A 121 -12.34 -9.32 -6.91
C ILE A 121 -12.05 -9.57 -5.42
N CYS A 122 -11.54 -10.74 -5.04
CA CYS A 122 -11.14 -11.02 -3.67
C CYS A 122 -10.07 -10.04 -3.16
N LEU A 123 -9.05 -9.77 -3.97
CA LEU A 123 -8.01 -8.78 -3.63
C LEU A 123 -8.59 -7.37 -3.49
N SER A 124 -9.50 -6.96 -4.37
CA SER A 124 -10.19 -5.68 -4.25
C SER A 124 -10.95 -5.56 -2.94
N PHE A 125 -11.61 -6.63 -2.52
CA PHE A 125 -12.33 -6.66 -1.23
C PHE A 125 -11.39 -6.55 -0.03
N VAL A 126 -10.22 -7.19 -0.08
CA VAL A 126 -9.19 -7.06 0.95
C VAL A 126 -8.70 -5.61 1.07
N TYR A 127 -8.39 -4.95 -0.06
CA TYR A 127 -7.98 -3.54 -0.05
C TYR A 127 -9.10 -2.60 0.41
N ALA A 128 -10.35 -2.86 0.02
CA ALA A 128 -11.50 -2.08 0.48
C ALA A 128 -11.70 -2.21 2.00
N THR A 129 -11.54 -3.42 2.55
CA THR A 129 -11.63 -3.65 4.00
C THR A 129 -10.51 -2.95 4.74
N ALA A 130 -9.27 -3.03 4.25
CA ALA A 130 -8.13 -2.33 4.80
C ALA A 130 -8.33 -0.79 4.74
N PHE A 131 -8.85 -0.27 3.64
CA PHE A 131 -9.22 1.15 3.51
C PHE A 131 -10.21 1.59 4.59
N LEU A 132 -11.29 0.84 4.80
CA LEU A 132 -12.30 1.13 5.82
C LEU A 132 -11.71 1.12 7.23
N PHE A 133 -10.79 0.17 7.49
CA PHE A 133 -10.10 0.09 8.77
C PHE A 133 -9.23 1.32 9.01
N VAL A 134 -8.38 1.71 8.07
CA VAL A 134 -7.52 2.90 8.15
C VAL A 134 -8.36 4.18 8.21
N TYR A 135 -9.48 4.23 7.49
CA TYR A 135 -10.39 5.38 7.51
C TYR A 135 -11.02 5.62 8.88
N LYS A 136 -11.28 4.55 9.64
CA LYS A 136 -11.83 4.63 11.00
C LYS A 136 -10.78 4.92 12.08
N MET A 137 -9.50 4.75 11.79
CA MET A 137 -8.42 5.08 12.74
C MET A 137 -8.36 6.59 12.99
N GLU A 138 -8.03 6.99 14.22
CA GLU A 138 -7.81 8.39 14.59
C GLU A 138 -6.67 9.02 13.76
N ASN A 139 -6.82 10.31 13.45
CA ASN A 139 -5.81 11.05 12.68
C ASN A 139 -4.54 11.24 13.51
N PRO A 140 -3.39 10.71 13.12
CA PRO A 140 -2.14 10.99 13.81
C PRO A 140 -1.76 12.48 13.75
N ASP A 141 -2.13 13.18 12.68
CA ASP A 141 -1.88 14.62 12.50
C ASP A 141 -2.63 15.49 13.53
N SER A 142 -3.76 15.02 14.08
CA SER A 142 -4.51 15.74 15.12
C SER A 142 -3.81 15.73 16.49
N SER A 143 -2.84 14.85 16.67
CA SER A 143 -2.05 14.75 17.91
C SER A 143 -0.95 15.82 17.98
N GLU A 144 -0.34 16.17 16.86
CA GLU A 144 0.66 17.24 16.79
C GLU A 144 0.03 18.63 17.02
N GLU A 145 -1.16 18.91 16.45
CA GLU A 145 -1.88 20.16 16.71
C GLU A 145 -2.22 20.31 18.20
N LYS A 146 -2.60 19.22 18.86
CA LYS A 146 -2.91 19.26 20.31
C LYS A 146 -1.68 19.53 21.17
N VAL A 147 -0.53 18.98 20.82
CA VAL A 147 0.73 19.17 21.56
C VAL A 147 1.24 20.60 21.40
N VAL A 148 1.15 21.18 20.21
CA VAL A 148 1.53 22.58 19.96
C VAL A 148 0.59 23.55 20.70
N TYR A 149 -0.69 23.23 20.78
CA TYR A 149 -1.68 24.07 21.48
C TYR A 149 -1.53 24.03 23.02
N ILE A 150 -0.99 22.95 23.58
CA ILE A 150 -0.74 22.82 25.03
C ILE A 150 0.62 23.45 25.43
N ALA A 151 1.55 23.57 24.49
CA ALA A 151 2.88 24.13 24.70
C ALA A 151 3.00 25.64 24.45
N SER A 152 1.95 26.29 23.90
CA SER A 152 1.81 27.73 23.68
C SER A 152 1.01 28.38 24.82
#